data_adebee48fc5a4aaa01cd583306088d66
#
_entry.id   adebee48fc5a4aaa01cd583306088d66
#
_cell.length_a   1.000
_cell.length_b   1.000
_cell.length_c   1.000
_cell.angle_alpha   90.00
_cell.angle_beta   90.00
_cell.angle_gamma   90.00
#
_symmetry.space_group_name_H-M   'P 1'
#
loop_
_entity.id
_entity.type
_entity.pdbx_description
1 polymer ?
#
loop_
_entity_poly.entity_id
_entity_poly.type
_entity_poly.pdbx_seq_one_letter_code
_entity_poly.pdbx_strand_id
1 'polypeptide(L)'
;MMNINTQIGPIYVSYASDENIRKLLLTEMTKPPSYDFESFDNSVHKLWCIKDNKFIESLKSLAKNIPNLYIADGHHRMGAMEHIKQINSKNNKFMIAAFPSNESKIFDYNRVIKDLNGLSKDEFIKILSNNFNIVKKNKSHRPTKKNEFGMYYEKQWYSLEFKGSLKSLNFIDQLDINILNQFCLVKILNIKDVNNDQRIRFIAGCHGLDALKKKVDENLDSVAFSIFPSDITDVIKVADNNLTMPPKSTWFDPKPLDGLVVYEFN
;
A
#
# COMPACT_ATOMS: atom_id res chain seq x y z
N MET A 1 7.86 0.09 -21.62
CA MET A 1 6.62 0.01 -22.42
C MET A 1 6.85 0.47 -23.85
N MET A 2 7.31 1.69 -24.12
CA MET A 2 7.51 2.18 -25.50
C MET A 2 8.43 1.29 -26.35
N ASN A 3 9.58 0.87 -25.84
CA ASN A 3 10.56 0.09 -26.61
C ASN A 3 10.08 -1.33 -27.00
N ILE A 4 9.14 -1.89 -26.25
CA ILE A 4 8.61 -3.24 -26.50
C ILE A 4 7.16 -3.21 -26.99
N ASN A 5 6.58 -2.04 -27.12
CA ASN A 5 5.20 -1.79 -27.53
C ASN A 5 4.15 -2.61 -26.75
N THR A 6 4.43 -2.88 -25.47
CA THR A 6 3.63 -3.82 -24.65
C THR A 6 3.56 -3.34 -23.21
N GLN A 7 2.38 -3.46 -22.61
CA GLN A 7 2.16 -3.34 -21.16
C GLN A 7 2.23 -4.75 -20.53
N ILE A 8 3.25 -5.01 -19.73
CA ILE A 8 3.52 -6.34 -19.13
C ILE A 8 2.73 -6.53 -17.83
N GLY A 9 2.55 -5.47 -17.04
CA GLY A 9 1.82 -5.52 -15.77
C GLY A 9 0.59 -4.63 -15.79
N PRO A 10 -0.55 -5.08 -15.24
CA PRO A 10 -1.76 -4.26 -15.17
C PRO A 10 -1.58 -3.09 -14.19
N ILE A 11 -2.35 -2.02 -14.38
CA ILE A 11 -2.53 -0.99 -13.36
C ILE A 11 -3.57 -1.54 -12.38
N TYR A 12 -3.21 -1.64 -11.10
CA TYR A 12 -4.14 -2.07 -10.07
C TYR A 12 -5.06 -0.91 -9.70
N VAL A 13 -6.35 -1.12 -9.89
CA VAL A 13 -7.38 -0.17 -9.47
C VAL A 13 -8.34 -0.82 -8.49
N SER A 14 -8.80 -0.04 -7.51
CA SER A 14 -9.86 -0.45 -6.60
C SER A 14 -11.12 0.36 -6.89
N TYR A 15 -12.30 -0.24 -6.68
CA TYR A 15 -13.59 0.40 -6.87
C TYR A 15 -14.56 0.03 -5.74
N ALA A 16 -15.56 0.87 -5.51
CA ALA A 16 -16.61 0.58 -4.55
C ALA A 16 -17.35 -0.71 -4.96
N SER A 17 -17.44 -1.67 -4.02
CA SER A 17 -18.01 -2.99 -4.28
C SER A 17 -19.43 -2.89 -4.85
N ASP A 18 -19.70 -3.64 -5.92
CA ASP A 18 -21.02 -3.75 -6.57
C ASP A 18 -21.46 -5.22 -6.64
N GLU A 19 -22.58 -5.55 -6.00
CA GLU A 19 -23.10 -6.90 -5.93
C GLU A 19 -23.58 -7.45 -7.28
N ASN A 20 -23.99 -6.60 -8.22
CA ASN A 20 -24.41 -7.06 -9.55
C ASN A 20 -23.21 -7.46 -10.38
N ILE A 21 -22.11 -6.70 -10.30
CA ILE A 21 -20.84 -7.08 -10.94
C ILE A 21 -20.35 -8.39 -10.34
N ARG A 22 -20.36 -8.51 -9.01
CA ARG A 22 -19.92 -9.72 -8.31
C ARG A 22 -20.75 -10.93 -8.74
N LYS A 23 -22.07 -10.84 -8.75
CA LYS A 23 -22.97 -11.93 -9.20
C LYS A 23 -22.70 -12.30 -10.66
N LEU A 24 -22.53 -11.32 -11.55
CA LEU A 24 -22.21 -11.57 -12.95
C LEU A 24 -20.89 -12.35 -13.10
N LEU A 25 -19.82 -11.92 -12.42
CA LEU A 25 -18.53 -12.60 -12.46
C LEU A 25 -18.62 -14.02 -11.89
N LEU A 26 -19.36 -14.23 -10.79
CA LEU A 26 -19.55 -15.55 -10.20
C LEU A 26 -20.22 -16.53 -11.18
N THR A 27 -21.12 -16.08 -12.08
CA THR A 27 -21.71 -16.97 -13.09
C THR A 27 -20.65 -17.49 -14.06
N GLU A 28 -19.64 -16.71 -14.41
CA GLU A 28 -18.55 -17.17 -15.27
C GLU A 28 -17.62 -18.12 -14.52
N MET A 29 -17.37 -17.86 -13.24
CA MET A 29 -16.51 -18.69 -12.38
C MET A 29 -17.09 -20.10 -12.11
N THR A 30 -18.35 -20.38 -12.42
CA THR A 30 -18.91 -21.74 -12.37
C THR A 30 -18.43 -22.62 -13.53
N LYS A 31 -17.89 -22.02 -14.59
CA LYS A 31 -17.33 -22.72 -15.74
C LYS A 31 -15.88 -23.15 -15.47
N PRO A 32 -15.35 -24.13 -16.21
CA PRO A 32 -13.92 -24.43 -16.12
C PRO A 32 -13.06 -23.20 -16.44
N PRO A 33 -11.99 -22.93 -15.67
CA PRO A 33 -11.09 -21.84 -15.98
C PRO A 33 -10.32 -22.08 -17.29
N SER A 34 -9.96 -21.02 -17.99
CA SER A 34 -9.11 -21.09 -19.18
C SER A 34 -7.67 -21.47 -18.82
N TYR A 35 -7.24 -21.07 -17.63
CA TYR A 35 -5.93 -21.43 -17.06
C TYR A 35 -6.11 -21.72 -15.56
N ASP A 36 -5.47 -22.79 -15.08
CA ASP A 36 -5.44 -23.20 -13.68
C ASP A 36 -4.02 -23.71 -13.39
N PHE A 37 -3.29 -23.00 -12.53
CA PHE A 37 -1.90 -23.34 -12.23
C PHE A 37 -1.48 -22.83 -10.84
N GLU A 38 -0.44 -23.44 -10.30
CA GLU A 38 0.23 -23.02 -9.06
C GLU A 38 1.50 -22.22 -9.41
N SER A 39 1.70 -21.07 -8.78
CA SER A 39 2.90 -20.26 -8.93
C SER A 39 4.01 -20.68 -7.94
N PHE A 40 5.21 -20.11 -8.11
CA PHE A 40 6.40 -20.43 -7.32
C PHE A 40 6.26 -20.15 -5.81
N ASP A 41 5.27 -19.35 -5.40
CA ASP A 41 4.95 -19.02 -4.00
C ASP A 41 3.82 -19.90 -3.44
N ASN A 42 3.45 -20.98 -4.14
CA ASN A 42 2.35 -21.90 -3.85
C ASN A 42 0.96 -21.26 -3.91
N SER A 43 0.82 -20.09 -4.53
CA SER A 43 -0.50 -19.49 -4.81
C SER A 43 -1.15 -20.18 -6.02
N VAL A 44 -2.43 -20.52 -5.90
CA VAL A 44 -3.21 -21.09 -7.01
C VAL A 44 -3.88 -19.97 -7.79
N HIS A 45 -3.64 -19.94 -9.10
CA HIS A 45 -4.19 -18.96 -10.02
C HIS A 45 -5.18 -19.59 -10.98
N LYS A 46 -6.37 -19.01 -11.07
CA LYS A 46 -7.41 -19.41 -12.03
C LYS A 46 -7.83 -18.20 -12.86
N LEU A 47 -7.84 -18.35 -14.17
CA LEU A 47 -8.21 -17.30 -15.10
C LEU A 47 -9.32 -17.78 -16.03
N TRP A 48 -10.29 -16.91 -16.27
CA TRP A 48 -11.39 -17.10 -17.21
C TRP A 48 -11.29 -16.06 -18.32
N CYS A 49 -11.03 -16.50 -19.54
CA CYS A 49 -11.01 -15.64 -20.71
C CYS A 49 -12.43 -15.47 -21.25
N ILE A 50 -13.04 -14.33 -20.95
CA ILE A 50 -14.42 -14.02 -21.36
C ILE A 50 -14.42 -13.51 -22.78
N LYS A 51 -15.10 -14.26 -23.69
CA LYS A 51 -15.27 -13.93 -25.12
C LYS A 51 -16.74 -13.69 -25.50
N ASP A 52 -17.68 -14.00 -24.62
CA ASP A 52 -19.10 -13.80 -24.87
C ASP A 52 -19.44 -12.30 -24.87
N ASN A 53 -19.87 -11.83 -26.04
CA ASN A 53 -20.22 -10.42 -26.21
C ASN A 53 -21.38 -9.98 -25.33
N LYS A 54 -22.36 -10.85 -25.04
CA LYS A 54 -23.50 -10.51 -24.16
C LYS A 54 -22.99 -10.28 -22.72
N PHE A 55 -22.11 -11.16 -22.25
CA PHE A 55 -21.47 -10.99 -20.94
C PHE A 55 -20.67 -9.68 -20.88
N ILE A 56 -19.84 -9.43 -21.90
CA ILE A 56 -19.01 -8.24 -21.99
C ILE A 56 -19.86 -6.95 -21.95
N GLU A 57 -20.94 -6.89 -22.72
CA GLU A 57 -21.82 -5.72 -22.74
C GLU A 57 -22.57 -5.54 -21.40
N SER A 58 -22.97 -6.64 -20.75
CA SER A 58 -23.58 -6.60 -19.42
C SER A 58 -22.57 -6.04 -18.39
N LEU A 59 -21.33 -6.53 -18.41
CA LEU A 59 -20.26 -6.03 -17.52
C LEU A 59 -19.96 -4.57 -17.78
N LYS A 60 -19.87 -4.14 -19.04
CA LYS A 60 -19.68 -2.73 -19.40
C LYS A 60 -20.81 -1.84 -18.89
N SER A 61 -22.06 -2.32 -19.02
CA SER A 61 -23.23 -1.58 -18.52
C SER A 61 -23.19 -1.37 -17.02
N LEU A 62 -22.85 -2.42 -16.27
CA LEU A 62 -22.70 -2.32 -14.81
C LEU A 62 -21.51 -1.44 -14.42
N ALA A 63 -20.37 -1.59 -15.10
CA ALA A 63 -19.18 -0.80 -14.83
C ALA A 63 -19.37 0.72 -15.03
N LYS A 64 -20.28 1.13 -15.92
CA LYS A 64 -20.63 2.56 -16.10
C LYS A 64 -21.25 3.20 -14.85
N ASN A 65 -21.81 2.40 -13.96
CA ASN A 65 -22.40 2.90 -12.70
C ASN A 65 -21.34 3.08 -11.60
N ILE A 66 -20.11 2.63 -11.81
CA ILE A 66 -19.01 2.86 -10.88
C ILE A 66 -18.51 4.29 -11.07
N PRO A 67 -18.66 5.16 -10.05
CA PRO A 67 -18.35 6.57 -10.22
C PRO A 67 -16.84 6.83 -10.40
N ASN A 68 -16.00 6.10 -9.68
CA ASN A 68 -14.56 6.29 -9.68
C ASN A 68 -13.80 4.96 -9.57
N LEU A 69 -12.65 4.91 -10.24
CA LEU A 69 -11.62 3.90 -10.05
C LEU A 69 -10.42 4.55 -9.35
N TYR A 70 -9.98 3.96 -8.24
CA TYR A 70 -8.87 4.47 -7.44
C TYR A 70 -7.60 3.67 -7.73
N ILE A 71 -6.53 4.32 -8.16
CA ILE A 71 -5.26 3.65 -8.43
C ILE A 71 -4.65 3.18 -7.10
N ALA A 72 -4.58 1.87 -6.94
CA ALA A 72 -4.02 1.22 -5.76
C ALA A 72 -2.52 0.92 -5.92
N ASP A 73 -2.10 0.53 -7.13
CA ASP A 73 -0.70 0.31 -7.49
C ASP A 73 -0.49 0.57 -8.99
N GLY A 74 0.73 0.93 -9.37
CA GLY A 74 1.06 1.17 -10.77
C GLY A 74 0.95 2.63 -11.21
N HIS A 75 1.06 3.61 -10.31
CA HIS A 75 1.08 5.04 -10.64
C HIS A 75 2.10 5.41 -11.73
N HIS A 76 3.31 4.81 -11.69
CA HIS A 76 4.31 5.02 -12.74
C HIS A 76 3.89 4.40 -14.08
N ARG A 77 3.18 3.26 -14.05
CA ARG A 77 2.60 2.65 -15.26
C ARG A 77 1.53 3.57 -15.86
N MET A 78 0.68 4.16 -15.01
CA MET A 78 -0.32 5.13 -15.48
C MET A 78 0.31 6.37 -16.10
N GLY A 79 1.32 6.96 -15.45
CA GLY A 79 2.05 8.10 -16.01
C GLY A 79 2.74 7.75 -17.35
N ALA A 80 3.29 6.55 -17.48
CA ALA A 80 3.86 6.08 -18.76
C ALA A 80 2.78 5.96 -19.84
N MET A 81 1.58 5.48 -19.52
CA MET A 81 0.46 5.38 -20.48
C MET A 81 -0.03 6.74 -20.91
N GLU A 82 -0.10 7.71 -20.01
CA GLU A 82 -0.44 9.10 -20.35
C GLU A 82 0.58 9.69 -21.34
N HIS A 83 1.86 9.45 -21.12
CA HIS A 83 2.92 9.88 -22.04
C HIS A 83 2.83 9.20 -23.41
N ILE A 84 2.57 7.88 -23.45
CA ILE A 84 2.35 7.14 -24.70
C ILE A 84 1.17 7.72 -25.49
N LYS A 85 0.06 8.05 -24.82
CA LYS A 85 -1.11 8.67 -25.44
C LYS A 85 -0.79 10.04 -26.05
N GLN A 86 0.06 10.84 -25.41
CA GLN A 86 0.50 12.14 -25.95
C GLN A 86 1.31 11.98 -27.24
N ILE A 87 2.15 10.94 -27.34
CA ILE A 87 2.98 10.68 -28.53
C ILE A 87 2.15 10.01 -29.64
N ASN A 88 1.25 9.08 -29.29
CA ASN A 88 0.40 8.37 -30.22
C ASN A 88 -1.06 8.35 -29.72
N SER A 89 -1.85 9.28 -30.23
CA SER A 89 -3.27 9.42 -29.84
C SER A 89 -4.16 8.21 -30.14
N LYS A 90 -3.71 7.28 -30.98
CA LYS A 90 -4.40 6.01 -31.24
C LYS A 90 -4.31 5.06 -30.05
N ASN A 91 -3.26 5.14 -29.24
CA ASN A 91 -3.08 4.34 -28.04
C ASN A 91 -3.88 4.95 -26.88
N ASN A 92 -5.18 4.69 -26.85
CA ASN A 92 -6.12 5.22 -25.86
C ASN A 92 -6.64 4.16 -24.87
N LYS A 93 -6.07 2.97 -24.88
CA LYS A 93 -6.43 1.85 -24.02
C LYS A 93 -5.23 1.38 -23.21
N PHE A 94 -5.49 0.86 -22.04
CA PHE A 94 -4.49 0.22 -21.19
C PHE A 94 -5.12 -0.89 -20.36
N MET A 95 -4.28 -1.79 -19.90
CA MET A 95 -4.70 -2.95 -19.10
C MET A 95 -4.78 -2.57 -17.63
N ILE A 96 -5.91 -2.89 -16.99
CA ILE A 96 -6.12 -2.75 -15.55
C ILE A 96 -6.43 -4.11 -14.92
N ALA A 97 -6.10 -4.25 -13.64
CA ALA A 97 -6.65 -5.25 -12.75
C ALA A 97 -7.56 -4.52 -11.75
N ALA A 98 -8.87 -4.71 -11.89
CA ALA A 98 -9.87 -4.02 -11.08
C ALA A 98 -10.36 -4.93 -9.96
N PHE A 99 -10.21 -4.47 -8.72
CA PHE A 99 -10.64 -5.19 -7.52
C PHE A 99 -11.71 -4.40 -6.78
N PRO A 100 -12.79 -5.04 -6.32
CA PRO A 100 -13.73 -4.39 -5.42
C PRO A 100 -13.03 -4.10 -4.09
N SER A 101 -13.41 -2.99 -3.46
CA SER A 101 -12.72 -2.49 -2.24
C SER A 101 -12.76 -3.47 -1.07
N ASN A 102 -13.76 -4.34 -1.00
CA ASN A 102 -13.88 -5.37 0.04
C ASN A 102 -13.06 -6.64 -0.23
N GLU A 103 -12.46 -6.77 -1.40
CA GLU A 103 -11.54 -7.87 -1.77
C GLU A 103 -10.08 -7.42 -1.81
N SER A 104 -9.83 -6.12 -1.58
CA SER A 104 -8.48 -5.54 -1.49
C SER A 104 -8.10 -5.37 -0.03
N LYS A 105 -7.00 -5.97 0.41
CA LYS A 105 -6.44 -5.75 1.73
C LYS A 105 -5.31 -4.75 1.65
N ILE A 106 -5.30 -3.80 2.56
CA ILE A 106 -4.20 -2.85 2.70
C ILE A 106 -3.38 -3.27 3.93
N PHE A 107 -2.12 -3.59 3.71
CA PHE A 107 -1.15 -3.79 4.78
C PHE A 107 -0.41 -2.50 5.09
N ASP A 108 0.05 -2.41 6.31
CA ASP A 108 0.96 -1.39 6.79
C ASP A 108 2.30 -1.44 6.02
N TYR A 109 2.93 -0.28 5.89
CA TYR A 109 4.30 -0.17 5.43
C TYR A 109 5.17 0.26 6.62
N ASN A 110 5.84 -0.71 7.22
CA ASN A 110 6.64 -0.53 8.43
C ASN A 110 7.99 0.12 8.09
N ARG A 111 8.62 0.75 9.07
CA ARG A 111 9.90 1.46 8.91
C ARG A 111 10.98 0.82 9.77
N VAL A 112 12.17 0.72 9.20
CA VAL A 112 13.41 0.44 9.95
C VAL A 112 14.36 1.59 9.69
N ILE A 113 14.84 2.21 10.76
CA ILE A 113 15.75 3.33 10.72
C ILE A 113 17.11 2.85 11.23
N LYS A 114 18.17 3.13 10.48
CA LYS A 114 19.51 2.58 10.69
C LYS A 114 20.18 3.08 11.96
N ASP A 115 19.91 4.31 12.37
CA ASP A 115 20.53 4.96 13.52
C ASP A 115 19.60 5.99 14.18
N LEU A 116 19.96 6.45 15.36
CA LEU A 116 19.20 7.43 16.12
C LEU A 116 19.69 8.88 15.91
N ASN A 117 20.35 9.19 14.80
CA ASN A 117 20.86 10.53 14.51
C ASN A 117 21.85 11.04 15.59
N GLY A 118 22.68 10.16 16.11
CA GLY A 118 23.65 10.49 17.15
C GLY A 118 23.12 10.60 18.59
N LEU A 119 21.81 10.35 18.78
CA LEU A 119 21.20 10.34 20.11
C LEU A 119 21.51 9.01 20.82
N SER A 120 21.76 9.10 22.13
CA SER A 120 21.71 7.92 22.99
C SER A 120 20.26 7.42 23.13
N LYS A 121 20.11 6.19 23.62
CA LYS A 121 18.80 5.61 23.89
C LYS A 121 17.93 6.47 24.80
N ASP A 122 18.51 6.92 25.91
CA ASP A 122 17.79 7.68 26.93
C ASP A 122 17.37 9.05 26.42
N GLU A 123 18.20 9.71 25.62
CA GLU A 123 17.86 10.95 24.95
C GLU A 123 16.75 10.74 23.94
N PHE A 124 16.86 9.69 23.11
CA PHE A 124 15.82 9.36 22.11
C PHE A 124 14.47 9.09 22.78
N ILE A 125 14.42 8.22 23.78
CA ILE A 125 13.19 7.90 24.51
C ILE A 125 12.61 9.14 25.20
N LYS A 126 13.46 9.96 25.84
CA LYS A 126 13.05 11.20 26.49
C LYS A 126 12.42 12.18 25.51
N ILE A 127 13.03 12.41 24.34
CA ILE A 127 12.50 13.34 23.33
C ILE A 127 11.21 12.76 22.73
N LEU A 128 11.19 11.46 22.40
CA LEU A 128 10.03 10.78 21.85
C LEU A 128 8.82 10.85 22.80
N SER A 129 9.07 10.77 24.13
CA SER A 129 8.04 10.88 25.16
C SER A 129 7.34 12.23 25.22
N ASN A 130 7.86 13.29 24.59
CA ASN A 130 7.16 14.57 24.49
C ASN A 130 5.88 14.46 23.63
N ASN A 131 5.92 13.61 22.60
CA ASN A 131 4.82 13.47 21.65
C ASN A 131 4.06 12.15 21.78
N PHE A 132 4.64 11.14 22.47
CA PHE A 132 4.04 9.81 22.57
C PHE A 132 4.02 9.31 24.02
N ASN A 133 2.95 8.62 24.41
CA ASN A 133 2.95 7.76 25.58
C ASN A 133 3.69 6.47 25.22
N ILE A 134 4.72 6.12 25.98
CA ILE A 134 5.59 4.98 25.69
C ILE A 134 5.41 3.92 26.77
N VAL A 135 5.02 2.70 26.37
CA VAL A 135 4.83 1.58 27.29
C VAL A 135 5.62 0.37 26.78
N LYS A 136 6.47 -0.22 27.62
CA LYS A 136 7.17 -1.48 27.33
C LYS A 136 6.20 -2.63 27.15
N LYS A 137 6.48 -3.52 26.19
CA LYS A 137 5.68 -4.70 25.87
C LYS A 137 6.55 -5.95 25.97
N ASN A 138 6.05 -6.98 26.62
CA ASN A 138 6.76 -8.27 26.78
C ASN A 138 6.73 -9.14 25.51
N LYS A 139 5.87 -8.81 24.55
CA LYS A 139 5.72 -9.50 23.26
C LYS A 139 5.77 -8.51 22.11
N SER A 140 5.93 -9.02 20.89
CA SER A 140 5.82 -8.22 19.68
C SER A 140 4.51 -7.43 19.68
N HIS A 141 4.58 -6.16 19.30
CA HIS A 141 3.44 -5.27 19.34
C HIS A 141 3.10 -4.73 17.95
N ARG A 142 1.94 -5.16 17.44
CA ARG A 142 1.30 -4.55 16.27
C ARG A 142 0.23 -3.59 16.77
N PRO A 143 0.19 -2.34 16.29
CA PRO A 143 -0.86 -1.40 16.67
C PRO A 143 -2.24 -1.95 16.30
N THR A 144 -3.23 -1.67 17.13
CA THR A 144 -4.62 -2.15 17.01
C THR A 144 -5.61 -1.06 16.62
N LYS A 145 -5.18 0.19 16.69
CA LYS A 145 -6.00 1.37 16.39
C LYS A 145 -5.16 2.48 15.76
N LYS A 146 -5.81 3.44 15.14
CA LYS A 146 -5.16 4.67 14.65
C LYS A 146 -4.46 5.41 15.79
N ASN A 147 -3.37 6.10 15.47
CA ASN A 147 -2.50 6.86 16.39
C ASN A 147 -1.74 6.00 17.41
N GLU A 148 -1.74 4.70 17.22
CA GLU A 148 -0.91 3.75 17.94
C GLU A 148 0.19 3.21 17.01
N PHE A 149 1.39 3.02 17.56
CA PHE A 149 2.56 2.48 16.85
C PHE A 149 3.23 1.42 17.72
N GLY A 150 3.81 0.43 17.07
CA GLY A 150 4.79 -0.43 17.73
C GLY A 150 6.19 0.10 17.46
N MET A 151 7.07 0.01 18.43
CA MET A 151 8.50 0.30 18.27
C MET A 151 9.32 -0.86 18.78
N TYR A 152 10.29 -1.30 17.96
CA TYR A 152 11.27 -2.29 18.38
C TYR A 152 12.66 -1.68 18.37
N TYR A 153 13.30 -1.66 19.54
CA TYR A 153 14.63 -1.12 19.74
C TYR A 153 15.37 -1.89 20.85
N GLU A 154 16.64 -2.20 20.63
CA GLU A 154 17.48 -2.96 21.58
C GLU A 154 16.78 -4.19 22.19
N LYS A 155 16.26 -5.05 21.34
CA LYS A 155 15.57 -6.31 21.71
C LYS A 155 14.31 -6.11 22.57
N GLN A 156 13.80 -4.87 22.66
CA GLN A 156 12.62 -4.54 23.42
C GLN A 156 11.52 -3.96 22.55
N TRP A 157 10.29 -4.45 22.71
CA TRP A 157 9.10 -3.86 22.11
C TRP A 157 8.49 -2.81 22.99
N TYR A 158 7.94 -1.78 22.36
CA TYR A 158 7.18 -0.70 22.98
C TYR A 158 5.92 -0.45 22.21
N SER A 159 4.83 -0.05 22.87
CA SER A 159 3.74 0.67 22.23
C SER A 159 3.94 2.16 22.41
N LEU A 160 3.67 2.90 21.35
CA LEU A 160 3.65 4.35 21.31
C LEU A 160 2.22 4.79 21.02
N GLU A 161 1.67 5.70 21.81
CA GLU A 161 0.36 6.31 21.53
C GLU A 161 0.56 7.82 21.42
N PHE A 162 0.12 8.40 20.30
CA PHE A 162 0.29 9.83 20.04
C PHE A 162 -0.52 10.67 21.01
N LYS A 163 0.09 11.68 21.65
CA LYS A 163 -0.52 12.56 22.64
C LYS A 163 -1.03 13.87 22.09
N GLY A 164 -0.65 14.21 20.83
CA GLY A 164 -0.99 15.47 20.23
C GLY A 164 -2.47 15.59 19.87
N SER A 165 -2.94 16.82 19.69
CA SER A 165 -4.31 17.07 19.25
C SER A 165 -4.44 16.88 17.74
N LEU A 166 -5.23 15.90 17.31
CA LEU A 166 -5.54 15.69 15.90
C LEU A 166 -6.36 16.83 15.30
N LYS A 167 -7.13 17.56 16.12
CA LYS A 167 -7.99 18.68 15.65
C LYS A 167 -7.20 19.84 15.07
N SER A 168 -5.93 19.99 15.45
CA SER A 168 -5.03 21.04 14.93
C SER A 168 -4.32 20.63 13.63
N LEU A 169 -4.46 19.37 13.18
CA LEU A 169 -3.85 18.85 11.99
C LEU A 169 -4.87 18.81 10.85
N ASN A 170 -4.42 19.07 9.62
CA ASN A 170 -5.23 18.80 8.45
C ASN A 170 -5.40 17.28 8.25
N PHE A 171 -6.33 16.87 7.40
CA PHE A 171 -6.70 15.47 7.22
C PHE A 171 -5.50 14.56 6.85
N ILE A 172 -4.62 15.01 5.97
CA ILE A 172 -3.43 14.25 5.56
C ILE A 172 -2.45 14.10 6.72
N ASP A 173 -2.26 15.14 7.52
CA ASP A 173 -1.35 15.13 8.65
C ASP A 173 -1.85 14.27 9.82
N GLN A 174 -3.17 13.94 9.85
CA GLN A 174 -3.75 13.00 10.80
C GLN A 174 -3.49 11.53 10.44
N LEU A 175 -3.01 11.21 9.25
CA LEU A 175 -2.66 9.84 8.89
C LEU A 175 -1.48 9.36 9.75
N ASP A 176 -1.56 8.15 10.28
CA ASP A 176 -0.54 7.58 11.19
C ASP A 176 0.87 7.69 10.64
N ILE A 177 1.01 7.47 9.34
CA ILE A 177 2.29 7.62 8.66
C ILE A 177 2.84 9.05 8.76
N ASN A 178 2.02 10.07 8.64
CA ASN A 178 2.44 11.46 8.74
C ASN A 178 2.67 11.89 10.18
N ILE A 179 1.91 11.37 11.11
CA ILE A 179 2.18 11.56 12.54
C ILE A 179 3.58 11.02 12.88
N LEU A 180 3.89 9.79 12.48
CA LEU A 180 5.22 9.21 12.70
C LEU A 180 6.31 10.03 12.00
N ASN A 181 6.09 10.40 10.73
CA ASN A 181 7.02 11.20 9.96
C ASN A 181 7.31 12.56 10.64
N GLN A 182 6.28 13.32 10.97
CA GLN A 182 6.44 14.68 11.52
C GLN A 182 7.02 14.67 12.94
N PHE A 183 6.51 13.80 13.82
CA PHE A 183 6.81 13.86 15.25
C PHE A 183 7.95 12.93 15.68
N CYS A 184 8.40 12.02 14.82
CA CYS A 184 9.56 11.16 15.08
C CYS A 184 10.62 11.31 14.00
N LEU A 185 10.32 10.92 12.73
CA LEU A 185 11.36 10.81 11.71
C LEU A 185 12.00 12.16 11.38
N VAL A 186 11.20 13.21 11.16
CA VAL A 186 11.71 14.54 10.84
C VAL A 186 12.29 15.23 12.08
N LYS A 187 11.47 15.36 13.14
CA LYS A 187 11.85 16.20 14.30
C LYS A 187 12.95 15.60 15.18
N ILE A 188 13.04 14.26 15.28
CA ILE A 188 13.98 13.60 16.17
C ILE A 188 15.14 12.98 15.37
N LEU A 189 14.81 12.21 14.33
CA LEU A 189 15.80 11.47 13.57
C LEU A 189 16.32 12.23 12.34
N ASN A 190 15.84 13.47 12.11
CA ASN A 190 16.24 14.36 11.02
C ASN A 190 16.14 13.71 9.62
N ILE A 191 15.18 12.80 9.43
CA ILE A 191 14.87 12.19 8.12
C ILE A 191 13.82 13.08 7.45
N LYS A 192 14.27 14.00 6.60
CA LYS A 192 13.37 14.98 5.92
C LYS A 192 12.75 14.44 4.64
N ASP A 193 13.46 13.57 3.95
CA ASP A 193 12.99 12.94 2.70
C ASP A 193 13.00 11.41 2.85
N VAL A 194 11.84 10.87 3.18
CA VAL A 194 11.67 9.42 3.38
C VAL A 194 11.90 8.57 2.13
N ASN A 195 11.89 9.17 0.93
CA ASN A 195 12.13 8.44 -0.33
C ASN A 195 13.62 8.28 -0.63
N ASN A 196 14.43 9.24 -0.25
CA ASN A 196 15.84 9.32 -0.67
C ASN A 196 16.83 9.14 0.50
N ASP A 197 16.39 9.20 1.76
CA ASP A 197 17.29 8.99 2.92
C ASP A 197 17.71 7.53 3.02
N GLN A 198 19.02 7.28 2.94
CA GLN A 198 19.61 5.92 2.96
C GLN A 198 19.54 5.24 4.34
N ARG A 199 19.13 5.97 5.38
CA ARG A 199 18.97 5.43 6.74
C ARG A 199 17.61 4.77 6.94
N ILE A 200 16.62 5.04 6.08
CA ILE A 200 15.29 4.45 6.20
C ILE A 200 15.10 3.27 5.22
N ARG A 201 14.49 2.23 5.72
CA ARG A 201 14.03 1.07 4.92
C ARG A 201 12.57 0.79 5.23
N PHE A 202 11.90 0.20 4.24
CA PHE A 202 10.47 -0.11 4.30
C PHE A 202 10.27 -1.62 4.26
N ILE A 203 9.41 -2.12 5.16
CA ILE A 203 9.04 -3.53 5.22
C ILE A 203 7.53 -3.62 5.19
N ALA A 204 6.98 -4.29 4.16
CA ALA A 204 5.55 -4.49 4.05
C ALA A 204 5.02 -5.34 5.21
N GLY A 205 3.86 -4.98 5.75
CA GLY A 205 3.26 -5.64 6.91
C GLY A 205 2.87 -7.10 6.68
N CYS A 206 2.75 -7.53 5.41
CA CYS A 206 2.55 -8.94 5.05
C CYS A 206 3.72 -9.84 5.48
N HIS A 207 4.94 -9.29 5.63
CA HIS A 207 6.11 -10.04 6.12
C HIS A 207 6.13 -10.22 7.65
N GLY A 208 5.17 -9.64 8.37
CA GLY A 208 5.05 -9.77 9.82
C GLY A 208 6.08 -8.96 10.61
N LEU A 209 5.92 -8.99 11.94
CA LEU A 209 6.80 -8.25 12.86
C LEU A 209 8.17 -8.89 13.05
N ASP A 210 8.31 -10.18 12.78
CA ASP A 210 9.59 -10.88 12.87
C ASP A 210 10.58 -10.37 11.82
N ALA A 211 10.09 -9.94 10.64
CA ALA A 211 10.93 -9.31 9.63
C ALA A 211 11.51 -7.97 10.12
N LEU A 212 10.74 -7.17 10.89
CA LEU A 212 11.22 -5.95 11.51
C LEU A 212 12.29 -6.26 12.57
N LYS A 213 11.97 -7.21 13.46
CA LYS A 213 12.86 -7.65 14.52
C LYS A 213 14.20 -8.11 13.95
N LYS A 214 14.17 -8.98 12.93
CA LYS A 214 15.38 -9.48 12.28
C LYS A 214 16.25 -8.33 11.74
N LYS A 215 15.64 -7.33 11.08
CA LYS A 215 16.38 -6.21 10.50
C LYS A 215 17.05 -5.31 11.55
N VAL A 216 16.44 -5.13 12.71
CA VAL A 216 17.02 -4.39 13.82
C VAL A 216 18.11 -5.20 14.51
N ASP A 217 17.88 -6.51 14.74
CA ASP A 217 18.86 -7.38 15.40
C ASP A 217 20.13 -7.58 14.55
N GLU A 218 20.04 -7.43 13.23
CA GLU A 218 21.21 -7.42 12.31
C GLU A 218 22.07 -6.14 12.46
N ASN A 219 21.49 -5.04 13.00
CA ASN A 219 22.18 -3.78 13.23
C ASN A 219 21.64 -3.12 14.51
N LEU A 220 22.38 -3.24 15.60
CA LEU A 220 21.95 -2.88 16.97
C LEU A 220 21.59 -1.39 17.15
N ASP A 221 22.12 -0.50 16.30
CA ASP A 221 21.79 0.93 16.36
C ASP A 221 20.47 1.27 15.67
N SER A 222 19.83 0.27 15.06
CA SER A 222 18.58 0.44 14.31
C SER A 222 17.37 0.45 15.23
N VAL A 223 16.34 1.19 14.83
CA VAL A 223 15.00 1.17 15.42
C VAL A 223 13.96 0.86 14.37
N ALA A 224 12.97 0.03 14.71
CA ALA A 224 11.85 -0.24 13.82
C ALA A 224 10.53 0.28 14.38
N PHE A 225 9.64 0.68 13.45
CA PHE A 225 8.28 1.11 13.77
C PHE A 225 7.28 0.27 12.99
N SER A 226 6.32 -0.34 13.68
CA SER A 226 5.12 -0.89 13.09
C SER A 226 4.00 0.14 13.16
N ILE A 227 3.26 0.28 12.06
CA ILE A 227 2.25 1.32 11.86
C ILE A 227 0.89 0.64 11.72
N PHE A 228 -0.18 1.29 12.17
CA PHE A 228 -1.53 0.84 11.87
C PHE A 228 -1.80 1.00 10.36
N PRO A 229 -2.33 -0.02 9.66
CA PRO A 229 -2.56 0.08 8.23
C PRO A 229 -3.57 1.16 7.90
N SER A 230 -3.34 1.90 6.82
CA SER A 230 -4.33 2.83 6.28
C SER A 230 -5.58 2.10 5.85
N ASP A 231 -6.73 2.69 6.06
CA ASP A 231 -8.00 2.16 5.58
C ASP A 231 -8.24 2.56 4.11
N ILE A 232 -9.01 1.75 3.37
CA ILE A 232 -9.40 2.09 1.99
C ILE A 232 -10.18 3.42 1.94
N THR A 233 -10.95 3.73 2.97
CA THR A 233 -11.68 5.00 3.09
C THR A 233 -10.73 6.19 3.23
N ASP A 234 -9.56 6.03 3.86
CA ASP A 234 -8.53 7.08 3.92
C ASP A 234 -7.95 7.33 2.52
N VAL A 235 -7.69 6.26 1.76
CA VAL A 235 -7.19 6.36 0.38
C VAL A 235 -8.19 7.08 -0.52
N ILE A 236 -9.45 6.66 -0.47
CA ILE A 236 -10.56 7.28 -1.22
C ILE A 236 -10.68 8.76 -0.86
N LYS A 237 -10.70 9.09 0.43
CA LYS A 237 -10.85 10.46 0.92
C LYS A 237 -9.70 11.37 0.50
N VAL A 238 -8.47 10.85 0.47
CA VAL A 238 -7.30 11.57 -0.04
C VAL A 238 -7.47 11.85 -1.54
N ALA A 239 -7.86 10.84 -2.32
CA ALA A 239 -8.03 10.97 -3.76
C ALA A 239 -9.19 11.93 -4.12
N ASP A 240 -10.33 11.84 -3.45
CA ASP A 240 -11.50 12.69 -3.67
C ASP A 240 -11.22 14.17 -3.34
N ASN A 241 -10.22 14.46 -2.50
CA ASN A 241 -9.74 15.81 -2.24
C ASN A 241 -8.60 16.24 -3.18
N ASN A 242 -8.34 15.52 -4.28
CA ASN A 242 -7.24 15.76 -5.22
C ASN A 242 -5.85 15.79 -4.54
N LEU A 243 -5.70 15.02 -3.48
CA LEU A 243 -4.46 14.86 -2.74
C LEU A 243 -3.82 13.51 -3.08
N THR A 244 -2.56 13.35 -2.70
CA THR A 244 -1.83 12.09 -2.90
C THR A 244 -1.47 11.48 -1.54
N MET A 245 -1.65 10.17 -1.42
CA MET A 245 -1.19 9.45 -0.23
C MET A 245 0.31 9.66 -0.01
N PRO A 246 0.75 9.78 1.24
CA PRO A 246 2.18 9.84 1.54
C PRO A 246 2.93 8.64 0.94
N PRO A 247 4.17 8.81 0.52
CA PRO A 247 4.93 7.70 -0.07
C PRO A 247 5.08 6.54 0.92
N LYS A 248 5.01 5.32 0.38
CA LYS A 248 5.12 4.09 1.18
C LYS A 248 4.13 4.04 2.36
N SER A 249 2.88 4.42 2.12
CA SER A 249 1.80 4.40 3.12
C SER A 249 0.91 3.18 3.02
N THR A 250 0.79 2.57 1.84
CA THR A 250 -0.11 1.46 1.57
C THR A 250 0.61 0.32 0.85
N TRP A 251 0.31 -0.90 1.24
CA TRP A 251 0.65 -2.10 0.49
C TRP A 251 -0.64 -2.83 0.19
N PHE A 252 -1.10 -2.72 -1.06
CA PHE A 252 -2.28 -3.45 -1.50
C PHE A 252 -1.96 -4.92 -1.78
N ASP A 253 -2.87 -5.81 -1.37
CA ASP A 253 -2.80 -7.25 -1.55
C ASP A 253 -4.20 -7.80 -1.93
N PRO A 254 -4.30 -8.80 -2.83
CA PRO A 254 -3.22 -9.43 -3.58
C PRO A 254 -2.63 -8.51 -4.66
N LYS A 255 -1.35 -8.73 -5.02
CA LYS A 255 -0.74 -8.05 -6.16
C LYS A 255 -0.95 -8.85 -7.44
N PRO A 256 -1.46 -8.21 -8.52
CA PRO A 256 -1.52 -8.86 -9.82
C PRO A 256 -0.12 -9.29 -10.28
N LEU A 257 0.00 -10.49 -10.83
CA LEU A 257 1.27 -10.96 -11.39
C LEU A 257 1.60 -10.19 -12.67
N ASP A 258 2.83 -9.67 -12.75
CA ASP A 258 3.36 -9.11 -14.00
C ASP A 258 3.68 -10.25 -14.98
N GLY A 259 3.35 -10.04 -16.26
CA GLY A 259 3.60 -11.01 -17.32
C GLY A 259 2.57 -12.14 -17.45
N LEU A 260 1.65 -12.29 -16.49
CA LEU A 260 0.59 -13.30 -16.59
C LEU A 260 -0.39 -12.96 -17.73
N VAL A 261 -0.75 -11.71 -17.85
CA VAL A 261 -1.50 -11.15 -18.96
C VAL A 261 -0.73 -9.94 -19.47
N VAL A 262 -0.59 -9.83 -20.79
CA VAL A 262 0.09 -8.71 -21.43
C VAL A 262 -0.84 -8.02 -22.42
N TYR A 263 -0.66 -6.72 -22.60
CA TYR A 263 -1.43 -5.93 -23.55
C TYR A 263 -0.48 -5.28 -24.57
N GLU A 264 -0.62 -5.67 -25.84
CA GLU A 264 0.13 -5.11 -26.95
C GLU A 264 -0.56 -3.84 -27.48
N PHE A 265 0.21 -2.79 -27.69
CA PHE A 265 -0.27 -1.54 -28.28
C PHE A 265 -0.29 -1.68 -29.80
N ASN A 266 -1.43 -1.37 -30.41
CA ASN A 266 -1.62 -1.36 -31.88
C ASN A 266 -1.27 0.01 -32.46
#